data_cee8571fb820629ce910c04e98168aff
#
_entry.id   cee8571fb820629ce910c04e98168aff
#
_cell.length_a   1.000
_cell.length_b   1.000
_cell.length_c   1.000
_cell.angle_alpha   90.00
_cell.angle_beta   90.00
_cell.angle_gamma   90.00
#
_symmetry.space_group_name_H-M   'P 1'
#
loop_
_entity.id
_entity.type
_entity.pdbx_description
1 polymer ?
#
loop_
_entity_poly.entity_id
_entity_poly.type
_entity_poly.pdbx_seq_one_letter_code
_entity_poly.pdbx_strand_id
1 'polypeptide(L)'
;FTPNNEGEFTKVPQTGNVILEDNVDVGAGTTIDRATLGSTILRKGVKLDNQIQIAHNVEIGEHTVIAAQTGIAGSTKIGKHCMIGGQVGIVGHIVIGDHVKIQAQSGIGRNGKDREVLQGSHALNYGDYNKSYVYFKNLPKIMNRIDNLEKKY
;
A
#
# COMPACT_ATOMS: atom_id res chain seq x y z
N PHE A 1 -15.30 -9.65 4.17
CA PHE A 1 -16.20 -9.76 5.30
C PHE A 1 -17.02 -8.48 5.42
N THR A 2 -18.30 -8.58 5.81
CA THR A 2 -19.16 -7.44 6.14
C THR A 2 -19.58 -7.52 7.60
N PRO A 3 -19.57 -6.41 8.37
CA PRO A 3 -20.14 -6.42 9.72
C PRO A 3 -21.66 -6.61 9.65
N ASN A 4 -22.20 -7.38 10.60
CA ASN A 4 -23.64 -7.48 10.83
C ASN A 4 -24.07 -6.54 11.97
N ASN A 5 -25.37 -6.48 12.26
CA ASN A 5 -25.91 -5.62 13.31
C ASN A 5 -25.53 -6.04 14.74
N GLU A 6 -24.98 -7.22 14.91
CA GLU A 6 -24.53 -7.80 16.20
C GLU A 6 -23.04 -7.61 16.45
N GLY A 7 -22.33 -6.93 15.53
CA GLY A 7 -20.88 -6.69 15.62
C GLY A 7 -20.00 -7.87 15.17
N GLU A 8 -20.61 -8.90 14.57
CA GLU A 8 -19.89 -10.03 13.99
C GLU A 8 -19.58 -9.77 12.51
N PHE A 9 -18.60 -10.50 11.97
CA PHE A 9 -18.23 -10.42 10.56
C PHE A 9 -18.76 -11.61 9.78
N THR A 10 -19.64 -11.36 8.83
CA THR A 10 -20.16 -12.39 7.92
C THR A 10 -19.28 -12.51 6.70
N LYS A 11 -18.97 -13.75 6.28
CA LYS A 11 -18.20 -14.02 5.07
C LYS A 11 -19.02 -13.65 3.84
N VAL A 12 -18.43 -12.85 2.96
CA VAL A 12 -18.95 -12.58 1.62
C VAL A 12 -18.44 -13.66 0.67
N PRO A 13 -19.30 -14.39 -0.07
CA PRO A 13 -18.87 -15.34 -1.08
C PRO A 13 -17.98 -14.67 -2.13
N GLN A 14 -16.87 -15.34 -2.48
CA GLN A 14 -15.94 -14.88 -3.50
C GLN A 14 -16.15 -15.75 -4.74
N THR A 15 -16.83 -15.24 -5.75
CA THR A 15 -17.26 -16.02 -6.93
C THR A 15 -16.50 -15.65 -8.21
N GLY A 16 -15.66 -14.61 -8.16
CA GLY A 16 -14.83 -14.19 -9.26
C GLY A 16 -13.62 -15.10 -9.48
N ASN A 17 -12.67 -14.65 -10.27
CA ASN A 17 -11.47 -15.39 -10.63
C ASN A 17 -10.18 -14.54 -10.49
N VAL A 18 -9.05 -15.11 -10.87
CA VAL A 18 -7.76 -14.45 -11.05
C VAL A 18 -7.36 -14.58 -12.51
N ILE A 19 -6.87 -13.50 -13.11
CA ILE A 19 -6.31 -13.46 -14.46
C ILE A 19 -4.84 -13.06 -14.36
N LEU A 20 -3.96 -13.91 -14.86
CA LEU A 20 -2.55 -13.62 -15.07
C LEU A 20 -2.33 -13.53 -16.59
N GLU A 21 -1.90 -12.35 -17.05
CA GLU A 21 -1.57 -12.14 -18.46
C GLU A 21 -0.16 -12.67 -18.78
N ASP A 22 0.29 -12.50 -20.01
CA ASP A 22 1.56 -13.03 -20.49
C ASP A 22 2.76 -12.48 -19.70
N ASN A 23 3.75 -13.33 -19.49
CA ASN A 23 5.02 -12.99 -18.84
C ASN A 23 4.88 -12.45 -17.39
N VAL A 24 3.81 -12.83 -16.68
CA VAL A 24 3.69 -12.59 -15.25
C VAL A 24 4.54 -13.60 -14.49
N ASP A 25 5.38 -13.12 -13.57
CA ASP A 25 6.11 -13.96 -12.63
C ASP A 25 5.55 -13.79 -11.21
N VAL A 26 5.40 -14.91 -10.51
CA VAL A 26 4.90 -14.92 -9.12
C VAL A 26 5.89 -15.67 -8.25
N GLY A 27 6.48 -14.97 -7.29
CA GLY A 27 7.46 -15.49 -6.36
C GLY A 27 6.89 -16.42 -5.29
N ALA A 28 7.77 -17.12 -4.62
CA ALA A 28 7.43 -18.13 -3.62
C ALA A 28 6.61 -17.57 -2.45
N GLY A 29 5.56 -18.27 -2.05
CA GLY A 29 4.71 -17.88 -0.92
C GLY A 29 3.82 -16.66 -1.19
N THR A 30 3.79 -16.14 -2.41
CA THR A 30 2.87 -15.07 -2.81
C THR A 30 1.46 -15.63 -2.95
N THR A 31 0.49 -14.90 -2.42
CA THR A 31 -0.93 -15.25 -2.45
C THR A 31 -1.73 -14.22 -3.23
N ILE A 32 -2.65 -14.69 -4.06
CA ILE A 32 -3.51 -13.86 -4.90
C ILE A 32 -4.95 -14.29 -4.70
N ASP A 33 -5.76 -13.43 -4.08
CA ASP A 33 -7.16 -13.72 -3.82
C ASP A 33 -7.97 -13.57 -5.11
N ARG A 34 -8.93 -14.47 -5.29
CA ARG A 34 -9.94 -14.30 -6.33
C ARG A 34 -10.81 -13.09 -6.04
N ALA A 35 -11.35 -12.48 -7.06
CA ALA A 35 -12.29 -11.38 -6.90
C ALA A 35 -13.60 -11.83 -6.23
N THR A 36 -14.26 -10.90 -5.56
CA THR A 36 -15.64 -11.11 -5.08
C THR A 36 -16.58 -11.35 -6.25
N LEU A 37 -16.56 -10.46 -7.24
CA LEU A 37 -17.18 -10.54 -8.55
C LEU A 37 -16.18 -10.03 -9.59
N GLY A 38 -16.18 -10.57 -10.80
CA GLY A 38 -15.24 -10.20 -11.84
C GLY A 38 -13.87 -10.84 -11.61
N SER A 39 -12.78 -10.07 -11.69
CA SER A 39 -11.43 -10.61 -11.70
C SER A 39 -10.45 -9.78 -10.85
N THR A 40 -9.51 -10.47 -10.20
CA THR A 40 -8.24 -9.90 -9.77
C THR A 40 -7.28 -10.07 -10.94
N ILE A 41 -6.60 -9.00 -11.38
CA ILE A 41 -5.88 -8.99 -12.66
C ILE A 41 -4.43 -8.55 -12.49
N LEU A 42 -3.51 -9.39 -12.95
CA LEU A 42 -2.11 -9.04 -13.14
C LEU A 42 -1.84 -8.91 -14.63
N ARG A 43 -1.56 -7.68 -15.08
CA ARG A 43 -1.34 -7.38 -16.48
C ARG A 43 0.01 -7.88 -16.96
N LYS A 44 0.21 -7.86 -18.28
CA LYS A 44 1.41 -8.36 -18.95
C LYS A 44 2.70 -7.87 -18.29
N GLY A 45 3.62 -8.80 -18.06
CA GLY A 45 4.97 -8.50 -17.58
C GLY A 45 5.09 -8.08 -16.12
N VAL A 46 4.03 -8.18 -15.31
CA VAL A 46 4.09 -7.94 -13.88
C VAL A 46 5.04 -8.94 -13.21
N LYS A 47 5.86 -8.45 -12.29
CA LYS A 47 6.82 -9.28 -11.51
C LYS A 47 6.53 -9.12 -10.03
N LEU A 48 6.11 -10.20 -9.40
CA LEU A 48 5.90 -10.30 -7.96
C LEU A 48 7.02 -11.12 -7.34
N ASP A 49 7.71 -10.54 -6.38
CA ASP A 49 8.69 -11.23 -5.54
C ASP A 49 7.98 -12.15 -4.51
N ASN A 50 8.67 -12.58 -3.50
CA ASN A 50 8.20 -13.58 -2.54
C ASN A 50 7.28 -13.00 -1.47
N GLN A 51 6.35 -13.84 -0.97
CA GLN A 51 5.50 -13.53 0.19
C GLN A 51 4.67 -12.25 0.02
N ILE A 52 4.21 -11.96 -1.16
CA ILE A 52 3.32 -10.82 -1.44
C ILE A 52 1.87 -11.25 -1.23
N GLN A 53 1.02 -10.37 -0.69
CA GLN A 53 -0.41 -10.55 -0.62
C GLN A 53 -1.13 -9.62 -1.58
N ILE A 54 -1.82 -10.18 -2.56
CA ILE A 54 -2.73 -9.47 -3.47
C ILE A 54 -4.16 -9.83 -3.08
N ALA A 55 -4.90 -8.85 -2.57
CA ALA A 55 -6.29 -9.07 -2.17
C ALA A 55 -7.26 -9.05 -3.37
N HIS A 56 -8.52 -9.36 -3.09
CA HIS A 56 -9.58 -9.47 -4.09
C HIS A 56 -9.76 -8.20 -4.93
N ASN A 57 -10.06 -8.35 -6.22
CA ASN A 57 -10.36 -7.25 -7.15
C ASN A 57 -9.22 -6.23 -7.34
N VAL A 58 -8.01 -6.58 -6.98
CA VAL A 58 -6.82 -5.77 -7.28
C VAL A 58 -6.51 -5.89 -8.77
N GLU A 59 -6.11 -4.79 -9.38
CA GLU A 59 -5.58 -4.74 -10.74
C GLU A 59 -4.17 -4.14 -10.71
N ILE A 60 -3.19 -4.85 -11.30
CA ILE A 60 -1.81 -4.39 -11.40
C ILE A 60 -1.47 -4.19 -12.88
N GLY A 61 -1.09 -2.97 -13.23
CA GLY A 61 -0.76 -2.55 -14.59
C GLY A 61 0.55 -3.17 -15.10
N GLU A 62 0.68 -3.12 -16.43
CA GLU A 62 1.76 -3.76 -17.17
C GLU A 62 3.15 -3.38 -16.65
N HIS A 63 4.06 -4.35 -16.65
CA HIS A 63 5.48 -4.18 -16.30
C HIS A 63 5.74 -3.55 -14.92
N THR A 64 4.77 -3.63 -14.02
CA THR A 64 4.95 -3.22 -12.63
C THR A 64 5.69 -4.31 -11.86
N VAL A 65 6.66 -3.90 -11.03
CA VAL A 65 7.45 -4.79 -10.19
C VAL A 65 7.19 -4.49 -8.71
N ILE A 66 7.04 -5.56 -7.92
CA ILE A 66 6.72 -5.49 -6.50
C ILE A 66 7.68 -6.38 -5.74
N ALA A 67 8.41 -5.78 -4.80
CA ALA A 67 9.35 -6.49 -3.94
C ALA A 67 8.66 -7.21 -2.78
N ALA A 68 9.40 -8.11 -2.15
CA ALA A 68 8.90 -9.08 -1.17
C ALA A 68 8.12 -8.48 0.00
N GLN A 69 7.20 -9.28 0.55
CA GLN A 69 6.41 -8.98 1.74
C GLN A 69 5.50 -7.74 1.63
N THR A 70 5.17 -7.33 0.44
CA THR A 70 4.23 -6.23 0.21
C THR A 70 2.80 -6.74 0.27
N GLY A 71 1.91 -5.96 0.90
CA GLY A 71 0.48 -6.24 0.99
C GLY A 71 -0.36 -5.19 0.27
N ILE A 72 -1.26 -5.63 -0.62
CA ILE A 72 -2.16 -4.78 -1.37
C ILE A 72 -3.59 -5.16 -1.04
N ALA A 73 -4.31 -4.24 -0.41
CA ALA A 73 -5.69 -4.46 0.00
C ALA A 73 -6.68 -4.38 -1.17
N GLY A 74 -7.89 -4.92 -0.95
CA GLY A 74 -8.87 -5.17 -2.00
C GLY A 74 -9.29 -3.95 -2.81
N SER A 75 -9.62 -4.19 -4.08
CA SER A 75 -10.11 -3.20 -5.04
C SER A 75 -9.14 -2.05 -5.36
N THR A 76 -7.88 -2.21 -5.02
CA THR A 76 -6.82 -1.25 -5.37
C THR A 76 -6.42 -1.42 -6.83
N LYS A 77 -6.20 -0.31 -7.53
CA LYS A 77 -5.67 -0.30 -8.89
C LYS A 77 -4.28 0.31 -8.89
N ILE A 78 -3.33 -0.40 -9.47
CA ILE A 78 -1.95 0.05 -9.63
C ILE A 78 -1.67 0.21 -11.12
N GLY A 79 -1.14 1.36 -11.51
CA GLY A 79 -0.78 1.67 -12.88
C GLY A 79 0.38 0.82 -13.41
N LYS A 80 0.78 1.11 -14.63
CA LYS A 80 1.88 0.42 -15.31
C LYS A 80 3.24 1.00 -14.95
N HIS A 81 4.28 0.17 -15.11
CA HIS A 81 5.68 0.55 -14.89
C HIS A 81 5.97 1.10 -13.49
N CYS A 82 5.21 0.69 -12.49
CA CYS A 82 5.46 1.06 -11.10
C CYS A 82 6.59 0.21 -10.50
N MET A 83 7.28 0.76 -9.51
CA MET A 83 8.31 0.08 -8.74
C MET A 83 7.94 0.17 -7.26
N ILE A 84 7.54 -0.94 -6.66
CA ILE A 84 7.09 -1.00 -5.27
C ILE A 84 8.11 -1.76 -4.44
N GLY A 85 8.67 -1.08 -3.45
CA GLY A 85 9.66 -1.64 -2.52
C GLY A 85 9.09 -2.72 -1.62
N GLY A 86 9.96 -3.43 -0.91
CA GLY A 86 9.54 -4.49 0.02
C GLY A 86 8.83 -3.96 1.26
N GLN A 87 7.96 -4.80 1.84
CA GLN A 87 7.21 -4.49 3.06
C GLN A 87 6.33 -3.24 2.95
N VAL A 88 5.87 -2.91 1.78
CA VAL A 88 4.92 -1.82 1.55
C VAL A 88 3.50 -2.31 1.87
N GLY A 89 2.73 -1.46 2.56
CA GLY A 89 1.30 -1.68 2.78
C GLY A 89 0.47 -0.68 1.98
N ILE A 90 -0.49 -1.16 1.17
CA ILE A 90 -1.37 -0.30 0.37
C ILE A 90 -2.82 -0.54 0.80
N VAL A 91 -3.52 0.51 1.24
CA VAL A 91 -4.93 0.42 1.64
C VAL A 91 -5.84 0.13 0.45
N GLY A 92 -7.03 -0.41 0.72
CA GLY A 92 -8.00 -0.74 -0.30
C GLY A 92 -8.65 0.46 -0.98
N HIS A 93 -9.23 0.21 -2.15
CA HIS A 93 -10.07 1.15 -2.90
C HIS A 93 -9.36 2.45 -3.33
N ILE A 94 -8.05 2.41 -3.52
CA ILE A 94 -7.29 3.54 -4.03
C ILE A 94 -6.72 3.25 -5.42
N VAL A 95 -6.29 4.30 -6.10
CA VAL A 95 -5.62 4.25 -7.40
C VAL A 95 -4.21 4.79 -7.28
N ILE A 96 -3.25 3.99 -7.68
CA ILE A 96 -1.85 4.38 -7.85
C ILE A 96 -1.63 4.59 -9.35
N GLY A 97 -1.16 5.76 -9.75
CA GLY A 97 -0.92 6.11 -11.14
C GLY A 97 0.22 5.34 -11.79
N ASP A 98 0.52 5.71 -13.04
CA ASP A 98 1.60 5.10 -13.81
C ASP A 98 2.99 5.59 -13.35
N HIS A 99 4.01 4.73 -13.49
CA HIS A 99 5.41 5.07 -13.20
C HIS A 99 5.68 5.53 -11.75
N VAL A 100 4.82 5.18 -10.80
CA VAL A 100 5.00 5.51 -9.39
C VAL A 100 6.11 4.67 -8.79
N LYS A 101 6.92 5.28 -7.92
CA LYS A 101 7.96 4.59 -7.15
C LYS A 101 7.62 4.68 -5.67
N ILE A 102 7.50 3.54 -5.00
CA ILE A 102 7.23 3.47 -3.57
C ILE A 102 8.43 2.84 -2.88
N GLN A 103 9.02 3.56 -1.94
CA GLN A 103 10.16 3.07 -1.17
C GLN A 103 9.71 2.00 -0.15
N ALA A 104 10.63 1.12 0.21
CA ALA A 104 10.37 0.03 1.16
C ALA A 104 9.78 0.53 2.49
N GLN A 105 8.97 -0.33 3.13
CA GLN A 105 8.32 -0.08 4.42
C GLN A 105 7.38 1.13 4.46
N SER A 106 6.88 1.57 3.31
CA SER A 106 5.93 2.68 3.22
C SER A 106 4.49 2.22 3.40
N GLY A 107 3.69 2.97 4.15
CA GLY A 107 2.25 2.82 4.25
C GLY A 107 1.53 3.80 3.34
N ILE A 108 0.77 3.31 2.35
CA ILE A 108 0.07 4.13 1.37
C ILE A 108 -1.42 4.18 1.72
N GLY A 109 -1.88 5.33 2.18
CA GLY A 109 -3.25 5.58 2.62
C GLY A 109 -4.07 6.50 1.70
N ARG A 110 -3.57 6.84 0.51
CA ARG A 110 -4.21 7.75 -0.45
C ARG A 110 -3.88 7.38 -1.90
N ASN A 111 -4.59 7.95 -2.84
CA ASN A 111 -4.24 7.85 -4.25
C ASN A 111 -2.84 8.41 -4.53
N GLY A 112 -2.11 7.75 -5.41
CA GLY A 112 -0.81 8.20 -5.93
C GLY A 112 -0.98 8.78 -7.34
N LYS A 113 -0.34 9.92 -7.61
CA LYS A 113 -0.31 10.53 -8.94
C LYS A 113 0.75 9.86 -9.82
N ASP A 114 0.59 9.96 -11.14
CA ASP A 114 1.60 9.48 -12.07
C ASP A 114 2.99 10.03 -11.74
N ARG A 115 4.01 9.16 -11.82
CA ARG A 115 5.43 9.48 -11.60
C ARG A 115 5.76 9.97 -10.18
N GLU A 116 4.84 9.84 -9.25
CA GLU A 116 5.09 10.21 -7.85
C GLU A 116 6.13 9.27 -7.22
N VAL A 117 6.98 9.82 -6.37
CA VAL A 117 7.92 9.04 -5.54
C VAL A 117 7.47 9.15 -4.10
N LEU A 118 7.11 8.02 -3.50
CA LEU A 118 6.56 7.95 -2.13
C LEU A 118 7.53 7.25 -1.19
N GLN A 119 7.64 7.77 0.03
CA GLN A 119 8.52 7.22 1.05
C GLN A 119 7.91 7.37 2.44
N GLY A 120 8.02 6.35 3.27
CA GLY A 120 7.38 6.32 4.60
C GLY A 120 8.30 6.06 5.78
N SER A 121 9.23 5.14 5.73
CA SER A 121 9.98 4.71 6.93
C SER A 121 11.47 4.64 6.68
N HIS A 122 12.28 5.02 7.69
CA HIS A 122 13.74 4.88 7.72
C HIS A 122 14.23 4.44 9.08
N ALA A 123 15.28 3.61 9.09
CA ALA A 123 16.05 3.36 10.30
C ALA A 123 16.97 4.56 10.58
N LEU A 124 16.87 5.08 11.78
CA LEU A 124 17.75 6.09 12.35
C LEU A 124 18.61 5.47 13.46
N ASN A 125 19.68 6.17 13.86
CA ASN A 125 20.37 5.80 15.09
C ASN A 125 19.39 5.81 16.26
N TYR A 126 19.50 4.82 17.15
CA TYR A 126 18.54 4.63 18.27
C TYR A 126 18.35 5.90 19.13
N GLY A 127 19.46 6.59 19.46
CA GLY A 127 19.40 7.83 20.26
C GLY A 127 18.68 8.96 19.52
N ASP A 128 18.95 9.11 18.22
CA ASP A 128 18.35 10.15 17.39
C ASP A 128 16.89 9.86 17.09
N TYR A 129 16.54 8.58 16.87
CA TYR A 129 15.14 8.17 16.74
C TYR A 129 14.33 8.55 17.98
N ASN A 130 14.80 8.20 19.18
CA ASN A 130 14.08 8.50 20.42
C ASN A 130 13.91 10.01 20.66
N LYS A 131 14.96 10.80 20.42
CA LYS A 131 14.87 12.27 20.51
C LYS A 131 13.84 12.83 19.53
N SER A 132 13.93 12.43 18.26
CA SER A 132 13.02 12.88 17.20
C SER A 132 11.57 12.48 17.51
N TYR A 133 11.35 11.25 17.98
CA TYR A 133 10.04 10.75 18.33
C TYR A 133 9.38 11.52 19.50
N VAL A 134 10.18 11.92 20.50
CA VAL A 134 9.69 12.76 21.60
C VAL A 134 9.21 14.11 21.09
N TYR A 135 9.95 14.76 20.20
CA TYR A 135 9.52 16.00 19.57
C TYR A 135 8.29 15.82 18.71
N PHE A 136 8.26 14.79 17.87
CA PHE A 136 7.09 14.46 17.04
C PHE A 136 5.83 14.28 17.88
N LYS A 137 5.90 13.51 18.97
CA LYS A 137 4.78 13.28 19.90
C LYS A 137 4.30 14.58 20.55
N ASN A 138 5.19 15.53 20.82
CA ASN A 138 4.88 16.80 21.45
C ASN A 138 4.61 17.95 20.44
N LEU A 139 4.66 17.68 19.15
CA LEU A 139 4.49 18.70 18.10
C LEU A 139 3.24 19.57 18.28
N PRO A 140 2.04 19.06 18.62
CA PRO A 140 0.87 19.91 18.86
C PRO A 140 1.08 20.93 19.99
N LYS A 141 1.78 20.55 21.06
CA LYS A 141 2.11 21.46 22.16
C LYS A 141 3.13 22.52 21.75
N ILE A 142 4.09 22.14 20.93
CA ILE A 142 5.10 23.05 20.39
C ILE A 142 4.45 24.08 19.48
N MET A 143 3.56 23.65 18.57
CA MET A 143 2.82 24.55 17.69
C MET A 143 1.96 25.54 18.47
N ASN A 144 1.21 25.10 19.48
CA ASN A 144 0.42 26.00 20.33
C ASN A 144 1.29 27.06 21.04
N ARG A 145 2.54 26.72 21.40
CA ARG A 145 3.47 27.69 21.98
C ARG A 145 3.93 28.72 20.96
N ILE A 146 4.19 28.33 19.76
CA ILE A 146 4.59 29.21 18.63
C ILE A 146 3.43 30.17 18.34
N ASP A 147 2.22 29.65 18.13
CA ASP A 147 1.02 30.47 17.86
C ASP A 147 0.76 31.54 18.96
N ASN A 148 1.03 31.15 20.22
CA ASN A 148 0.88 32.12 21.36
C ASN A 148 1.99 33.16 21.39
N LEU A 149 3.18 32.88 20.86
CA LEU A 149 4.25 33.85 20.72
C LEU A 149 3.95 34.85 19.58
N GLU A 150 3.52 34.32 18.42
CA GLU A 150 3.14 35.17 17.27
C GLU A 150 2.00 36.13 17.56
N LYS A 151 1.03 35.76 18.42
CA LYS A 151 -0.06 36.62 18.84
C LYS A 151 0.36 37.74 19.81
N LYS A 152 1.57 37.67 20.35
CA LYS A 152 2.10 38.71 21.32
C LYS A 152 2.90 39.78 20.62
N TYR A 153 3.19 39.63 19.36
CA TYR A 153 3.91 40.59 18.52
C TYR A 153 3.05 40.95 17.28
#